data_46cc5b41846d14a87a192c1d29ca3550
#
_entry.id   46cc5b41846d14a87a192c1d29ca3550
#
_cell.length_a   1.000
_cell.length_b   1.000
_cell.length_c   1.000
_cell.angle_alpha   90.00
_cell.angle_beta   90.00
_cell.angle_gamma   90.00
#
_symmetry.space_group_name_H-M   'P 1'
#
loop_
_entity.id
_entity.type
_entity.pdbx_description
1 polymer ?
#
loop_
_entity_poly.entity_id
_entity_poly.type
_entity_poly.pdbx_seq_one_letter_code
_entity_poly.pdbx_strand_id
1 'polypeptide(L)'
;FLILFYKEFFLEFVVLLFDKEKHSLVAEILEKSRVLIQKFLVGIIVETGLVGLMNVIGLFALGIQYSLLLGVIAALLNVIPYIGGIVAMLLILVVVLATEPLIYVLWVTIIFSFIQFVDNNLIMPKIVGSRVSINEFIAIVAVLVGSALWGIAGMFLSLPIIAILKVIFDRIDSLKEFGFLLGKDKIYE
;
A
#
# COMPACT_ATOMS: atom_id res chain seq x y z
N PHE A 1 19.71 -10.01 -5.68
CA PHE A 1 20.26 -11.34 -5.45
C PHE A 1 21.32 -11.34 -4.34
N LEU A 2 22.40 -10.55 -4.44
CA LEU A 2 23.49 -10.52 -3.46
C LEU A 2 23.03 -10.16 -2.04
N ILE A 3 22.15 -9.17 -1.88
CA ILE A 3 21.58 -8.80 -0.57
C ILE A 3 20.80 -9.97 0.06
N LEU A 4 20.07 -10.73 -0.76
CA LEU A 4 19.34 -11.90 -0.27
C LEU A 4 20.28 -13.05 0.09
N PHE A 5 21.36 -13.23 -0.67
CA PHE A 5 22.37 -14.23 -0.39
C PHE A 5 23.12 -13.95 0.92
N TYR A 6 23.49 -12.70 1.16
CA TYR A 6 24.23 -12.26 2.35
C TYR A 6 23.30 -11.73 3.46
N LYS A 7 22.00 -12.06 3.45
CA LYS A 7 21.03 -11.51 4.41
C LYS A 7 21.43 -11.68 5.88
N GLU A 8 21.94 -12.86 6.25
CA GLU A 8 22.33 -13.17 7.64
C GLU A 8 23.55 -12.35 8.06
N PHE A 9 24.52 -12.19 7.18
CA PHE A 9 25.67 -11.32 7.39
C PHE A 9 25.25 -9.86 7.64
N PHE A 10 24.31 -9.32 6.83
CA PHE A 10 23.82 -7.97 7.04
C PHE A 10 22.99 -7.81 8.33
N LEU A 11 22.20 -8.81 8.70
CA LEU A 11 21.46 -8.81 9.96
C LEU A 11 22.39 -8.83 11.17
N GLU A 12 23.40 -9.70 11.15
CA GLU A 12 24.41 -9.78 12.19
C GLU A 12 25.22 -8.47 12.29
N PHE A 13 25.64 -7.92 11.16
CA PHE A 13 26.32 -6.62 11.10
C PHE A 13 25.47 -5.51 11.76
N VAL A 14 24.17 -5.44 11.44
CA VAL A 14 23.27 -4.42 12.05
C VAL A 14 23.20 -4.61 13.57
N VAL A 15 23.11 -5.84 14.07
CA VAL A 15 23.09 -6.10 15.52
C VAL A 15 24.39 -5.70 16.18
N LEU A 16 25.55 -5.98 15.54
CA LEU A 16 26.86 -5.65 16.05
C LEU A 16 27.19 -4.15 16.10
N LEU A 17 26.44 -3.32 15.36
CA LEU A 17 26.57 -1.84 15.42
C LEU A 17 26.09 -1.25 16.76
N PHE A 18 25.36 -2.02 17.56
CA PHE A 18 24.79 -1.57 18.81
C PHE A 18 25.47 -2.24 20.01
N ASP A 19 25.38 -1.58 21.17
CA ASP A 19 25.88 -2.15 22.43
C ASP A 19 25.17 -3.48 22.74
N LYS A 20 25.89 -4.41 23.39
CA LYS A 20 25.37 -5.75 23.75
C LYS A 20 24.05 -5.71 24.50
N GLU A 21 23.83 -4.69 25.34
CA GLU A 21 22.57 -4.49 26.09
C GLU A 21 21.36 -4.23 25.17
N LYS A 22 21.60 -3.71 23.97
CA LYS A 22 20.57 -3.36 22.99
C LYS A 22 20.34 -4.45 21.93
N HIS A 23 21.15 -5.51 21.91
CA HIS A 23 21.06 -6.55 20.87
C HIS A 23 19.68 -7.20 20.81
N SER A 24 19.04 -7.46 21.98
CA SER A 24 17.67 -8.03 22.03
C SER A 24 16.61 -7.09 21.44
N LEU A 25 16.74 -5.79 21.71
CA LEU A 25 15.86 -4.76 21.17
C LEU A 25 16.00 -4.65 19.65
N VAL A 26 17.24 -4.63 19.16
CA VAL A 26 17.52 -4.57 17.71
C VAL A 26 16.98 -5.81 17.00
N ALA A 27 17.21 -7.00 17.55
CA ALA A 27 16.69 -8.24 16.99
C ALA A 27 15.15 -8.24 16.95
N GLU A 28 14.49 -7.75 17.99
CA GLU A 28 13.03 -7.60 18.03
C GLU A 28 12.51 -6.64 16.94
N ILE A 29 13.17 -5.49 16.76
CA ILE A 29 12.81 -4.51 15.72
C ILE A 29 12.96 -5.13 14.33
N LEU A 30 14.08 -5.83 14.06
CA LEU A 30 14.32 -6.48 12.78
C LEU A 30 13.27 -7.54 12.47
N GLU A 31 12.92 -8.40 13.44
CA GLU A 31 11.90 -9.43 13.26
C GLU A 31 10.51 -8.82 13.04
N LYS A 32 10.13 -7.79 13.81
CA LYS A 32 8.87 -7.08 13.60
C LYS A 32 8.79 -6.43 12.23
N SER A 33 9.86 -5.78 11.80
CA SER A 33 9.95 -5.17 10.48
C SER A 33 9.82 -6.22 9.37
N ARG A 34 10.49 -7.36 9.50
CA ARG A 34 10.37 -8.49 8.57
C ARG A 34 8.93 -8.99 8.46
N VAL A 35 8.30 -9.28 9.58
CA VAL A 35 6.91 -9.77 9.61
C VAL A 35 5.95 -8.74 9.01
N LEU A 36 6.18 -7.45 9.27
CA LEU A 36 5.39 -6.36 8.72
C LEU A 36 5.49 -6.31 7.19
N ILE A 37 6.72 -6.32 6.64
CA ILE A 37 6.95 -6.31 5.20
C ILE A 37 6.30 -7.53 4.53
N GLN A 38 6.50 -8.73 5.09
CA GLN A 38 5.91 -9.95 4.54
C GLN A 38 4.38 -9.86 4.48
N LYS A 39 3.75 -9.41 5.57
CA LYS A 39 2.29 -9.24 5.62
C LYS A 39 1.78 -8.19 4.65
N PHE A 40 2.51 -7.08 4.53
CA PHE A 40 2.19 -6.02 3.58
C PHE A 40 2.25 -6.53 2.13
N LEU A 41 3.33 -7.22 1.75
CA LEU A 41 3.50 -7.73 0.38
C LEU A 41 2.43 -8.78 0.03
N VAL A 42 2.17 -9.73 0.93
CA VAL A 42 1.11 -10.73 0.74
C VAL A 42 -0.26 -10.04 0.68
N GLY A 43 -0.49 -9.08 1.56
CA GLY A 43 -1.74 -8.31 1.61
C GLY A 43 -2.01 -7.61 0.29
N ILE A 44 -1.05 -6.89 -0.25
CA ILE A 44 -1.18 -6.17 -1.53
C ILE A 44 -1.43 -7.12 -2.70
N ILE A 45 -0.76 -8.29 -2.76
CA ILE A 45 -1.00 -9.26 -3.82
C ILE A 45 -2.45 -9.77 -3.78
N VAL A 46 -2.94 -10.09 -2.58
CA VAL A 46 -4.33 -10.57 -2.39
C VAL A 46 -5.33 -9.46 -2.70
N GLU A 47 -5.11 -8.24 -2.21
CA GLU A 47 -5.94 -7.06 -2.51
C GLU A 47 -6.01 -6.80 -4.01
N THR A 48 -4.86 -6.71 -4.68
CA THR A 48 -4.77 -6.50 -6.15
C THR A 48 -5.55 -7.57 -6.91
N GLY A 49 -5.44 -8.83 -6.50
CA GLY A 49 -6.22 -9.93 -7.09
C GLY A 49 -7.72 -9.78 -6.90
N LEU A 50 -8.17 -9.43 -5.70
CA LEU A 50 -9.59 -9.25 -5.38
C LEU A 50 -10.18 -8.03 -6.10
N VAL A 51 -9.51 -6.88 -6.01
CA VAL A 51 -9.95 -5.63 -6.67
C VAL A 51 -9.93 -5.80 -8.20
N GLY A 52 -8.92 -6.46 -8.73
CA GLY A 52 -8.85 -6.79 -10.16
C GLY A 52 -10.02 -7.65 -10.61
N LEU A 53 -10.31 -8.71 -9.87
CA LEU A 53 -11.45 -9.58 -10.17
C LEU A 53 -12.78 -8.82 -10.12
N MET A 54 -12.98 -7.97 -9.10
CA MET A 54 -14.18 -7.14 -9.00
C MET A 54 -14.31 -6.17 -10.17
N ASN A 55 -13.21 -5.52 -10.59
CA ASN A 55 -13.21 -4.63 -11.76
C ASN A 55 -13.51 -5.39 -13.05
N VAL A 56 -12.88 -6.55 -13.27
CA VAL A 56 -13.17 -7.39 -14.44
C VAL A 56 -14.63 -7.79 -14.48
N ILE A 57 -15.17 -8.31 -13.38
CA ILE A 57 -16.58 -8.73 -13.29
C ILE A 57 -17.52 -7.53 -13.50
N GLY A 58 -17.23 -6.39 -12.86
CA GLY A 58 -18.06 -5.20 -12.98
C GLY A 58 -18.13 -4.64 -14.40
N LEU A 59 -16.97 -4.54 -15.07
CA LEU A 59 -16.90 -4.07 -16.45
C LEU A 59 -17.49 -5.10 -17.43
N PHE A 60 -17.28 -6.40 -17.18
CA PHE A 60 -17.86 -7.47 -17.99
C PHE A 60 -19.39 -7.50 -17.89
N ALA A 61 -19.95 -7.31 -16.69
CA ALA A 61 -21.39 -7.25 -16.47
C ALA A 61 -22.06 -6.07 -17.21
N LEU A 62 -21.32 -4.99 -17.44
CA LEU A 62 -21.76 -3.89 -18.30
C LEU A 62 -21.59 -4.16 -19.80
N GLY A 63 -20.97 -5.28 -20.19
CA GLY A 63 -20.71 -5.59 -21.60
C GLY A 63 -19.55 -4.82 -22.22
N ILE A 64 -18.67 -4.21 -21.42
CA ILE A 64 -17.51 -3.46 -21.92
C ILE A 64 -16.56 -4.40 -22.64
N GLN A 65 -16.22 -4.11 -23.90
CA GLN A 65 -15.46 -4.99 -24.80
C GLN A 65 -14.09 -5.38 -24.25
N TYR A 66 -13.39 -4.49 -23.55
CA TYR A 66 -12.03 -4.71 -23.01
C TYR A 66 -12.03 -4.93 -21.50
N SER A 67 -13.12 -5.45 -20.92
CA SER A 67 -13.29 -5.60 -19.46
C SER A 67 -12.13 -6.32 -18.75
N LEU A 68 -11.63 -7.41 -19.32
CA LEU A 68 -10.48 -8.15 -18.76
C LEU A 68 -9.22 -7.29 -18.73
N LEU A 69 -8.87 -6.65 -19.85
CA LEU A 69 -7.67 -5.83 -19.95
C LEU A 69 -7.75 -4.62 -19.02
N LEU A 70 -8.88 -3.92 -19.05
CA LEU A 70 -9.11 -2.73 -18.22
C LEU A 70 -9.14 -3.07 -16.73
N GLY A 71 -9.77 -4.17 -16.35
CA GLY A 71 -9.80 -4.64 -14.97
C GLY A 71 -8.43 -5.02 -14.41
N VAL A 72 -7.60 -5.69 -15.23
CA VAL A 72 -6.22 -6.02 -14.86
C VAL A 72 -5.35 -4.76 -14.74
N ILE A 73 -5.46 -3.84 -15.69
CA ILE A 73 -4.72 -2.56 -15.64
C ILE A 73 -5.16 -1.76 -14.40
N ALA A 74 -6.47 -1.70 -14.11
CA ALA A 74 -6.97 -1.03 -12.92
C ALA A 74 -6.40 -1.63 -11.62
N ALA A 75 -6.34 -2.96 -11.54
CA ALA A 75 -5.75 -3.65 -10.39
C ALA A 75 -4.27 -3.33 -10.21
N LEU A 76 -3.49 -3.36 -11.29
CA LEU A 76 -2.06 -3.04 -11.27
C LEU A 76 -1.82 -1.57 -10.85
N LEU A 77 -2.62 -0.65 -11.36
CA LEU A 77 -2.54 0.76 -10.96
C LEU A 77 -2.93 0.96 -9.49
N ASN A 78 -3.92 0.20 -8.99
CA ASN A 78 -4.39 0.30 -7.60
C ASN A 78 -3.30 -0.05 -6.57
N VAL A 79 -2.23 -0.76 -6.97
CA VAL A 79 -1.05 -1.00 -6.13
C VAL A 79 -0.38 0.31 -5.67
N ILE A 80 -0.56 1.40 -6.42
CA ILE A 80 -0.06 2.74 -6.06
C ILE A 80 -1.05 3.38 -5.08
N PRO A 81 -0.67 3.58 -3.81
CA PRO A 81 -1.60 4.08 -2.80
C PRO A 81 -2.19 5.46 -3.17
N TYR A 82 -3.48 5.67 -2.92
CA TYR A 82 -4.26 6.89 -3.13
C TYR A 82 -4.38 7.35 -4.61
N ILE A 83 -3.31 7.28 -5.39
CA ILE A 83 -3.26 7.80 -6.77
C ILE A 83 -3.76 6.75 -7.76
N GLY A 84 -3.45 5.47 -7.50
CA GLY A 84 -3.70 4.38 -8.44
C GLY A 84 -5.16 4.24 -8.87
N GLY A 85 -6.09 4.26 -7.91
CA GLY A 85 -7.52 4.19 -8.19
C GLY A 85 -8.03 5.36 -9.05
N ILE A 86 -7.52 6.58 -8.80
CA ILE A 86 -7.91 7.76 -9.59
C ILE A 86 -7.42 7.62 -11.03
N VAL A 87 -6.15 7.25 -11.21
CA VAL A 87 -5.54 7.06 -12.54
C VAL A 87 -6.24 5.93 -13.29
N ALA A 88 -6.54 4.82 -12.61
CA ALA A 88 -7.26 3.69 -13.17
C ALA A 88 -8.66 4.10 -13.66
N MET A 89 -9.41 4.82 -12.83
CA MET A 89 -10.73 5.33 -13.19
C MET A 89 -10.68 6.23 -14.43
N LEU A 90 -9.76 7.21 -14.44
CA LEU A 90 -9.61 8.13 -15.57
C LEU A 90 -9.27 7.38 -16.86
N LEU A 91 -8.35 6.40 -16.80
CA LEU A 91 -7.98 5.58 -17.95
C LEU A 91 -9.19 4.79 -18.48
N ILE A 92 -9.93 4.11 -17.59
CA ILE A 92 -11.13 3.35 -17.99
C ILE A 92 -12.16 4.29 -18.63
N LEU A 93 -12.43 5.46 -18.03
CA LEU A 93 -13.39 6.41 -18.57
C LEU A 93 -13.01 6.93 -19.95
N VAL A 94 -11.73 7.20 -20.21
CA VAL A 94 -11.24 7.60 -21.53
C VAL A 94 -11.50 6.51 -22.56
N VAL A 95 -11.25 5.23 -22.24
CA VAL A 95 -11.52 4.12 -23.15
C VAL A 95 -13.02 3.97 -23.39
N VAL A 96 -13.83 4.01 -22.33
CA VAL A 96 -15.30 3.88 -22.44
C VAL A 96 -15.89 5.02 -23.26
N LEU A 97 -15.44 6.26 -23.08
CA LEU A 97 -15.85 7.40 -23.90
C LEU A 97 -15.54 7.22 -25.39
N ALA A 98 -14.49 6.51 -25.72
CA ALA A 98 -14.07 6.28 -27.11
C ALA A 98 -14.79 5.09 -27.77
N THR A 99 -15.27 4.12 -26.97
CA THR A 99 -15.77 2.83 -27.50
C THR A 99 -17.25 2.59 -27.25
N GLU A 100 -17.87 3.28 -26.29
CA GLU A 100 -19.21 2.99 -25.82
C GLU A 100 -20.09 4.25 -25.82
N PRO A 101 -21.44 4.13 -25.84
CA PRO A 101 -22.35 5.25 -25.64
C PRO A 101 -22.14 5.96 -24.30
N LEU A 102 -22.38 7.27 -24.27
CA LEU A 102 -22.12 8.14 -23.11
C LEU A 102 -22.74 7.65 -21.79
N ILE A 103 -23.86 6.94 -21.85
CA ILE A 103 -24.53 6.37 -20.66
C ILE A 103 -23.64 5.37 -19.89
N TYR A 104 -22.72 4.69 -20.58
CA TYR A 104 -21.81 3.76 -19.95
C TYR A 104 -20.78 4.45 -19.05
N VAL A 105 -20.43 5.69 -19.33
CA VAL A 105 -19.57 6.51 -18.44
C VAL A 105 -20.19 6.61 -17.03
N LEU A 106 -21.51 6.83 -16.97
CA LEU A 106 -22.21 6.87 -15.68
C LEU A 106 -22.18 5.52 -14.97
N TRP A 107 -22.51 4.43 -15.66
CA TRP A 107 -22.53 3.09 -15.06
C TRP A 107 -21.13 2.62 -14.62
N VAL A 108 -20.11 2.87 -15.42
CA VAL A 108 -18.73 2.56 -15.06
C VAL A 108 -18.28 3.37 -13.85
N THR A 109 -18.63 4.66 -13.79
CA THR A 109 -18.33 5.51 -12.64
C THR A 109 -18.97 4.97 -11.36
N ILE A 110 -20.23 4.55 -11.42
CA ILE A 110 -20.95 3.99 -10.27
C ILE A 110 -20.28 2.69 -9.80
N ILE A 111 -20.06 1.74 -10.73
CA ILE A 111 -19.46 0.45 -10.39
C ILE A 111 -18.03 0.62 -9.83
N PHE A 112 -17.22 1.42 -10.51
CA PHE A 112 -15.85 1.66 -10.06
C PHE A 112 -15.81 2.34 -8.68
N SER A 113 -16.67 3.34 -8.46
CA SER A 113 -16.77 4.01 -7.14
C SER A 113 -17.24 3.04 -6.05
N PHE A 114 -18.16 2.14 -6.36
CA PHE A 114 -18.59 1.10 -5.42
C PHE A 114 -17.45 0.12 -5.09
N ILE A 115 -16.70 -0.32 -6.11
CA ILE A 115 -15.53 -1.18 -5.91
C ILE A 115 -14.48 -0.48 -5.03
N GLN A 116 -14.17 0.79 -5.30
CA GLN A 116 -13.25 1.59 -4.50
C GLN A 116 -13.76 1.79 -3.06
N PHE A 117 -15.07 1.95 -2.88
CA PHE A 117 -15.65 2.02 -1.54
C PHE A 117 -15.46 0.71 -0.78
N VAL A 118 -15.71 -0.43 -1.41
CA VAL A 118 -15.50 -1.76 -0.80
C VAL A 118 -14.02 -1.98 -0.50
N ASP A 119 -13.15 -1.61 -1.43
CA ASP A 119 -11.70 -1.73 -1.26
C ASP A 119 -11.21 -0.92 -0.04
N ASN A 120 -11.46 0.38 -0.04
CA ASN A 120 -10.98 1.30 1.00
C ASN A 120 -11.56 1.02 2.39
N ASN A 121 -12.80 0.51 2.48
CA ASN A 121 -13.50 0.32 3.76
C ASN A 121 -13.51 -1.11 4.27
N LEU A 122 -13.35 -2.11 3.40
CA LEU A 122 -13.46 -3.52 3.77
C LEU A 122 -12.19 -4.33 3.46
N ILE A 123 -11.66 -4.23 2.22
CA ILE A 123 -10.57 -5.09 1.75
C ILE A 123 -9.26 -4.61 2.35
N MET A 124 -8.86 -3.37 2.05
CA MET A 124 -7.59 -2.79 2.48
C MET A 124 -7.39 -2.82 4.00
N PRO A 125 -8.36 -2.42 4.86
CA PRO A 125 -8.20 -2.47 6.30
C PRO A 125 -8.02 -3.89 6.85
N LYS A 126 -8.67 -4.88 6.26
CA LYS A 126 -8.61 -6.27 6.71
C LYS A 126 -7.36 -7.01 6.24
N ILE A 127 -6.92 -6.72 5.02
CA ILE A 127 -5.85 -7.48 4.35
C ILE A 127 -4.50 -6.82 4.57
N VAL A 128 -4.41 -5.51 4.36
CA VAL A 128 -3.15 -4.74 4.40
C VAL A 128 -3.00 -4.01 5.73
N GLY A 129 -4.08 -3.44 6.24
CA GLY A 129 -4.08 -2.30 7.16
C GLY A 129 -4.10 -2.58 8.65
N SER A 130 -4.15 -3.84 9.14
CA SER A 130 -4.54 -4.06 10.56
C SER A 130 -3.45 -3.85 11.62
N ARG A 131 -2.20 -3.52 11.29
CA ARG A 131 -1.11 -3.55 12.30
C ARG A 131 -0.15 -2.37 12.35
N VAL A 132 -0.21 -1.43 11.43
CA VAL A 132 0.51 -0.16 11.58
C VAL A 132 -0.46 0.97 11.29
N SER A 133 -1.00 1.54 12.36
CA SER A 133 -1.87 2.72 12.27
C SER A 133 -1.01 3.92 11.86
N ILE A 134 -0.85 4.14 10.57
CA ILE A 134 -0.15 5.31 10.03
C ILE A 134 -1.17 6.44 9.87
N ASN A 135 -0.77 7.65 10.22
CA ASN A 135 -1.53 8.87 9.96
C ASN A 135 -1.69 9.08 8.45
N GLU A 136 -2.90 9.37 7.99
CA GLU A 136 -3.22 9.52 6.56
C GLU A 136 -2.43 10.66 5.91
N PHE A 137 -2.24 11.77 6.60
CA PHE A 137 -1.41 12.89 6.13
C PHE A 137 0.04 12.44 5.90
N ILE A 138 0.63 11.73 6.87
CA ILE A 138 1.99 11.19 6.75
C ILE A 138 2.09 10.19 5.61
N ALA A 139 1.07 9.35 5.42
CA ALA A 139 1.04 8.39 4.31
C ALA A 139 1.07 9.11 2.95
N ILE A 140 0.27 10.17 2.78
CA ILE A 140 0.27 10.97 1.54
C ILE A 140 1.64 11.63 1.32
N VAL A 141 2.20 12.28 2.33
CA VAL A 141 3.54 12.91 2.25
C VAL A 141 4.59 11.86 1.88
N ALA A 142 4.55 10.68 2.51
CA ALA A 142 5.48 9.60 2.20
C ALA A 142 5.40 9.14 0.74
N VAL A 143 4.18 9.02 0.20
CA VAL A 143 3.97 8.67 -1.22
C VAL A 143 4.54 9.74 -2.14
N LEU A 144 4.34 11.03 -1.84
CA LEU A 144 4.90 12.14 -2.62
C LEU A 144 6.44 12.14 -2.59
N VAL A 145 7.03 11.99 -1.39
CA VAL A 145 8.49 11.89 -1.22
C VAL A 145 9.03 10.64 -1.94
N GLY A 146 8.39 9.50 -1.76
CA GLY A 146 8.75 8.26 -2.44
C GLY A 146 8.71 8.40 -3.97
N SER A 147 7.68 9.08 -4.47
CA SER A 147 7.55 9.41 -5.90
C SER A 147 8.73 10.23 -6.41
N ALA A 148 9.12 11.26 -5.68
CA ALA A 148 10.22 12.15 -6.05
C ALA A 148 11.58 11.43 -6.04
N LEU A 149 11.77 10.44 -5.15
CA LEU A 149 13.03 9.71 -4.99
C LEU A 149 13.20 8.57 -6.01
N TRP A 150 12.16 7.76 -6.22
CA TRP A 150 12.22 6.53 -7.00
C TRP A 150 11.02 6.31 -7.93
N GLY A 151 10.25 7.34 -8.22
CA GLY A 151 9.06 7.24 -9.08
C GLY A 151 8.02 6.26 -8.52
N ILE A 152 7.44 5.43 -9.39
CA ILE A 152 6.38 4.47 -9.05
C ILE A 152 6.84 3.47 -7.99
N ALA A 153 8.07 2.96 -8.08
CA ALA A 153 8.62 2.04 -7.08
C ALA A 153 8.71 2.70 -5.70
N GLY A 154 9.09 3.97 -5.63
CA GLY A 154 9.12 4.75 -4.38
C GLY A 154 7.73 5.00 -3.81
N MET A 155 6.72 5.27 -4.63
CA MET A 155 5.33 5.39 -4.19
C MET A 155 4.86 4.10 -3.48
N PHE A 156 5.11 2.96 -4.11
CA PHE A 156 4.74 1.65 -3.57
C PHE A 156 5.46 1.32 -2.26
N LEU A 157 6.78 1.60 -2.20
CA LEU A 157 7.59 1.29 -1.03
C LEU A 157 7.43 2.29 0.12
N SER A 158 6.80 3.44 -0.12
CA SER A 158 6.67 4.50 0.89
C SER A 158 5.94 4.03 2.15
N LEU A 159 4.82 3.32 2.01
CA LEU A 159 4.04 2.84 3.15
C LEU A 159 4.79 1.82 4.01
N PRO A 160 5.39 0.74 3.47
CA PRO A 160 6.22 -0.15 4.27
C PRO A 160 7.42 0.54 4.92
N ILE A 161 8.05 1.50 4.25
CA ILE A 161 9.17 2.25 4.84
C ILE A 161 8.71 3.06 6.05
N ILE A 162 7.63 3.83 5.94
CA ILE A 162 7.07 4.58 7.08
C ILE A 162 6.62 3.64 8.20
N ALA A 163 6.05 2.49 7.87
CA ALA A 163 5.65 1.48 8.85
C ALA A 163 6.85 0.94 9.64
N ILE A 164 7.98 0.69 8.97
CA ILE A 164 9.24 0.28 9.62
C ILE A 164 9.76 1.42 10.50
N LEU A 165 9.79 2.66 9.99
CA LEU A 165 10.22 3.82 10.78
C LEU A 165 9.38 3.98 12.03
N LYS A 166 8.05 3.79 11.94
CA LYS A 166 7.19 3.80 13.11
C LYS A 166 7.54 2.70 14.10
N VAL A 167 7.77 1.46 13.65
CA VAL A 167 8.21 0.36 14.53
C VAL A 167 9.51 0.71 15.25
N ILE A 168 10.46 1.34 14.57
CA ILE A 168 11.74 1.79 15.15
C ILE A 168 11.49 2.89 16.19
N PHE A 169 10.74 3.94 15.82
CA PHE A 169 10.50 5.11 16.67
C PHE A 169 9.69 4.75 17.93
N ASP A 170 8.69 3.87 17.83
CA ASP A 170 7.91 3.40 18.97
C ASP A 170 8.74 2.61 20.00
N ARG A 171 9.93 2.12 19.61
CA ARG A 171 10.81 1.30 20.45
C ARG A 171 12.01 2.02 21.06
N ILE A 172 12.31 3.21 20.57
CA ILE A 172 13.42 4.02 21.06
C ILE A 172 12.85 5.18 21.86
N ASP A 173 13.18 5.23 23.17
CA ASP A 173 12.60 6.20 24.09
C ASP A 173 12.78 7.65 23.64
N SER A 174 13.91 8.01 23.05
CA SER A 174 14.20 9.36 22.53
C SER A 174 13.47 9.69 21.22
N LEU A 175 12.78 8.73 20.60
CA LEU A 175 12.09 8.90 19.30
C LEU A 175 10.58 8.65 19.38
N LYS A 176 10.04 8.42 20.58
CA LYS A 176 8.61 8.10 20.78
C LYS A 176 7.68 9.21 20.28
N GLU A 177 8.06 10.47 20.40
CA GLU A 177 7.29 11.60 19.88
C GLU A 177 7.16 11.55 18.35
N PHE A 178 8.22 11.10 17.67
CA PHE A 178 8.14 10.88 16.20
C PHE A 178 7.29 9.65 15.86
N GLY A 179 7.34 8.58 16.67
CA GLY A 179 6.45 7.43 16.55
C GLY A 179 4.98 7.84 16.69
N PHE A 180 4.68 8.72 17.64
CA PHE A 180 3.36 9.32 17.81
C PHE A 180 2.93 10.12 16.56
N LEU A 181 3.79 10.98 16.01
CA LEU A 181 3.51 11.77 14.81
C LEU A 181 3.19 10.89 13.59
N LEU A 182 3.86 9.74 13.45
CA LEU A 182 3.60 8.80 12.37
C LEU A 182 2.31 7.99 12.57
N GLY A 183 1.78 7.92 13.79
CA GLY A 183 0.63 7.09 14.16
C GLY A 183 -0.71 7.74 13.92
N LYS A 184 -1.77 6.92 13.90
CA LYS A 184 -3.16 7.35 14.08
C LYS A 184 -3.44 7.41 15.57
N ASP A 185 -2.97 8.42 16.26
CA ASP A 185 -3.28 8.51 17.67
C ASP A 185 -4.62 9.20 17.90
N LYS A 186 -5.33 8.64 18.85
CA LYS A 186 -6.61 9.10 19.35
C LYS A 186 -6.41 10.38 20.18
N ILE A 187 -6.33 11.51 19.52
CA ILE A 187 -6.23 12.82 20.21
C ILE A 187 -7.59 13.23 20.82
N TYR A 188 -8.67 12.49 20.48
CA TYR A 188 -10.04 12.82 20.90
C TYR A 188 -10.85 11.55 21.26
N GLU A 189 -10.53 10.90 22.38
CA GLU A 189 -11.48 10.13 23.20
C GLU A 189 -11.53 10.68 24.62
#